data_2f4252b97c914a13387eee73457cca54
#
_entry.id   2f4252b97c914a13387eee73457cca54
#
_cell.length_a   1.000
_cell.length_b   1.000
_cell.length_c   1.000
_cell.angle_alpha   90.00
_cell.angle_beta   90.00
_cell.angle_gamma   90.00
#
_symmetry.space_group_name_H-M   'P 1'
#
loop_
_entity.id
_entity.type
_entity.pdbx_description
1 polymer ?
#
loop_
_entity_poly.entity_id
_entity_poly.type
_entity_poly.pdbx_seq_one_letter_code
_entity_poly.pdbx_strand_id
1 'polypeptide(L)'
;MRILLASASQRRGAILREHFPTVEQTALQGVDEAVERLPISEQVKEVASRKAAAVPIDDDHDVFVVADTLVEDPDDEQEALGKPDSKEHAVSMLLRLRGRRHRVWSATMVYALEKWQLSVENAIVEIEDFSDDVLIELIESGSWVGKAGGYDLAGMMGKYATLIEGAESTVLGFTQISMDLLADLQSLFSMSRS
;
A
#
# COMPACT_ATOMS: atom_id res chain seq x y z
N MET A 1 14.12 -17.00 -7.54
CA MET A 1 13.93 -15.54 -7.73
C MET A 1 14.23 -14.84 -6.41
N ARG A 2 15.13 -13.87 -6.39
CA ARG A 2 15.47 -13.02 -5.23
C ARG A 2 14.81 -11.67 -5.44
N ILE A 3 14.01 -11.22 -4.48
CA ILE A 3 13.25 -9.97 -4.55
C ILE A 3 13.85 -8.97 -3.57
N LEU A 4 14.14 -7.75 -4.01
CA LEU A 4 14.36 -6.60 -3.15
C LEU A 4 13.06 -5.77 -3.07
N LEU A 5 12.46 -5.70 -1.89
CA LEU A 5 11.37 -4.78 -1.58
C LEU A 5 11.95 -3.46 -1.03
N ALA A 6 11.91 -2.41 -1.82
CA ALA A 6 12.36 -1.08 -1.39
C ALA A 6 11.21 -0.31 -0.69
N SER A 7 10.94 -0.66 0.56
CA SER A 7 9.84 -0.13 1.38
C SER A 7 10.11 -0.27 2.87
N ALA A 8 9.78 0.75 3.66
CA ALA A 8 9.81 0.68 5.12
C ALA A 8 8.57 -0.05 5.72
N SER A 9 7.56 -0.37 4.91
CA SER A 9 6.31 -0.97 5.38
C SER A 9 6.49 -2.42 5.80
N GLN A 10 6.38 -2.70 7.11
CA GLN A 10 6.45 -4.06 7.64
C GLN A 10 5.34 -4.97 7.08
N ARG A 11 4.13 -4.41 6.88
CA ARG A 11 3.00 -5.12 6.27
C ARG A 11 3.34 -5.62 4.86
N ARG A 12 3.88 -4.75 4.01
CA ARG A 12 4.31 -5.13 2.65
C ARG A 12 5.38 -6.22 2.68
N GLY A 13 6.34 -6.10 3.58
CA GLY A 13 7.37 -7.13 3.76
C GLY A 13 6.79 -8.48 4.19
N ALA A 14 5.82 -8.49 5.11
CA ALA A 14 5.15 -9.70 5.55
C ALA A 14 4.40 -10.36 4.39
N ILE A 15 3.61 -9.60 3.63
CA ILE A 15 2.84 -10.10 2.47
C ILE A 15 3.78 -10.77 1.45
N LEU A 16 4.87 -10.10 1.04
CA LEU A 16 5.74 -10.70 0.04
C LEU A 16 6.45 -11.95 0.57
N ARG A 17 6.87 -11.99 1.85
CA ARG A 17 7.51 -13.18 2.45
C ARG A 17 6.56 -14.37 2.59
N GLU A 18 5.26 -14.13 2.70
CA GLU A 18 4.27 -15.20 2.71
C GLU A 18 4.16 -15.89 1.33
N HIS A 19 4.35 -15.15 0.24
CA HIS A 19 4.18 -15.64 -1.13
C HIS A 19 5.50 -16.05 -1.79
N PHE A 20 6.62 -15.44 -1.38
CA PHE A 20 7.92 -15.62 -2.03
C PHE A 20 9.01 -15.98 -1.03
N PRO A 21 9.80 -17.04 -1.30
CA PRO A 21 10.76 -17.59 -0.31
C PRO A 21 11.97 -16.70 -0.05
N THR A 22 12.32 -15.79 -0.99
CA THR A 22 13.52 -14.99 -0.87
C THR A 22 13.19 -13.51 -1.12
N VAL A 23 12.86 -12.81 -0.02
CA VAL A 23 12.54 -11.38 -0.02
C VAL A 23 13.47 -10.65 0.95
N GLU A 24 14.30 -9.78 0.40
CA GLU A 24 15.04 -8.79 1.16
C GLU A 24 14.25 -7.49 1.19
N GLN A 25 14.35 -6.73 2.29
CA GLN A 25 13.62 -5.48 2.46
C GLN A 25 14.56 -4.38 2.91
N THR A 26 14.50 -3.23 2.22
CA THR A 26 15.24 -2.03 2.58
C THR A 26 14.34 -0.80 2.50
N ALA A 27 14.57 0.18 3.37
CA ALA A 27 13.87 1.46 3.31
C ALA A 27 14.62 2.41 2.39
N LEU A 28 13.90 3.06 1.47
CA LEU A 28 14.46 4.16 0.69
C LEU A 28 14.62 5.41 1.57
N GLN A 29 15.70 6.13 1.37
CA GLN A 29 16.00 7.37 2.08
C GLN A 29 15.89 8.56 1.11
N GLY A 30 15.38 9.70 1.61
CA GLY A 30 15.40 10.96 0.88
C GLY A 30 14.46 11.04 -0.33
N VAL A 31 13.50 10.14 -0.46
CA VAL A 31 12.45 10.26 -1.49
C VAL A 31 11.45 11.31 -1.07
N ASP A 32 11.28 12.34 -1.88
CA ASP A 32 10.22 13.33 -1.68
C ASP A 32 8.87 12.72 -2.10
N GLU A 33 7.99 12.52 -1.12
CA GLU A 33 6.63 11.99 -1.32
C GLU A 33 5.59 13.12 -1.45
N ALA A 34 5.97 14.39 -1.34
CA ALA A 34 5.06 15.50 -1.55
C ALA A 34 4.72 15.63 -3.04
N VAL A 35 3.44 15.63 -3.37
CA VAL A 35 2.92 15.80 -4.73
C VAL A 35 1.96 16.97 -4.81
N GLU A 36 1.82 17.54 -5.99
CA GLU A 36 0.81 18.54 -6.27
C GLU A 36 -0.60 17.96 -6.11
N ARG A 37 -1.59 18.83 -5.93
CA ARG A 37 -2.99 18.45 -5.84
C ARG A 37 -3.51 17.96 -7.20
N LEU A 38 -3.53 16.66 -7.37
CA LEU A 38 -3.97 15.91 -8.55
C LEU A 38 -4.98 14.83 -8.11
N PRO A 39 -5.70 14.18 -9.01
CA PRO A 39 -6.44 12.96 -8.68
C PRO A 39 -5.54 11.94 -7.96
N ILE A 40 -6.06 11.25 -6.94
CA ILE A 40 -5.25 10.34 -6.10
C ILE A 40 -4.56 9.25 -6.93
N SER A 41 -5.18 8.80 -8.01
CA SER A 41 -4.56 7.85 -8.96
C SER A 41 -3.25 8.36 -9.56
N GLU A 42 -3.15 9.67 -9.85
CA GLU A 42 -1.93 10.28 -10.37
C GLU A 42 -0.92 10.57 -9.26
N GLN A 43 -1.38 10.98 -8.07
CA GLN A 43 -0.51 11.18 -6.91
C GLN A 43 0.22 9.88 -6.52
N VAL A 44 -0.51 8.77 -6.37
CA VAL A 44 0.07 7.48 -5.97
C VAL A 44 1.06 6.94 -7.02
N LYS A 45 0.76 7.16 -8.30
CA LYS A 45 1.62 6.82 -9.43
C LYS A 45 2.92 7.62 -9.41
N GLU A 46 2.83 8.93 -9.18
CA GLU A 46 4.00 9.82 -9.12
C GLU A 46 4.93 9.43 -7.97
N VAL A 47 4.37 9.20 -6.77
CA VAL A 47 5.17 8.77 -5.60
C VAL A 47 5.84 7.42 -5.87
N ALA A 48 5.13 6.44 -6.43
CA ALA A 48 5.70 5.15 -6.78
C ALA A 48 6.83 5.29 -7.82
N SER A 49 6.67 6.19 -8.81
CA SER A 49 7.67 6.46 -9.83
C SER A 49 8.96 7.09 -9.24
N ARG A 50 8.82 8.05 -8.32
CA ARG A 50 9.96 8.63 -7.58
C ARG A 50 10.68 7.58 -6.73
N LYS A 51 9.92 6.69 -6.06
CA LYS A 51 10.50 5.56 -5.32
C LYS A 51 11.28 4.64 -6.24
N ALA A 52 10.74 4.28 -7.40
CA ALA A 52 11.42 3.43 -8.39
C ALA A 52 12.72 4.06 -8.89
N ALA A 53 12.72 5.37 -9.19
CA ALA A 53 13.91 6.10 -9.62
C ALA A 53 15.02 6.15 -8.55
N ALA A 54 14.67 6.01 -7.27
CA ALA A 54 15.62 6.02 -6.15
C ALA A 54 16.16 4.63 -5.79
N VAL A 55 15.68 3.55 -6.42
CA VAL A 55 16.15 2.19 -6.14
C VAL A 55 17.51 1.97 -6.81
N PRO A 56 18.56 1.62 -6.07
CA PRO A 56 19.81 1.17 -6.66
C PRO A 56 19.61 -0.24 -7.22
N ILE A 57 19.62 -0.37 -8.54
CA ILE A 57 19.55 -1.67 -9.21
C ILE A 57 20.92 -2.34 -9.11
N ASP A 58 20.96 -3.59 -8.70
CA ASP A 58 22.14 -4.41 -8.53
C ASP A 58 21.98 -5.79 -9.20
N ASP A 59 23.06 -6.57 -9.24
CA ASP A 59 23.08 -7.92 -9.81
C ASP A 59 22.74 -9.01 -8.75
N ASP A 60 22.54 -8.62 -7.48
CA ASP A 60 22.24 -9.56 -6.40
C ASP A 60 20.77 -9.94 -6.34
N HIS A 61 19.89 -9.13 -6.95
CA HIS A 61 18.45 -9.34 -6.98
C HIS A 61 17.94 -9.53 -8.41
N ASP A 62 17.01 -10.47 -8.57
CA ASP A 62 16.36 -10.75 -9.85
C ASP A 62 15.20 -9.77 -10.11
N VAL A 63 14.59 -9.25 -9.05
CA VAL A 63 13.38 -8.40 -9.08
C VAL A 63 13.46 -7.33 -8.00
N PHE A 64 13.07 -6.09 -8.36
CA PHE A 64 12.92 -4.98 -7.41
C PHE A 64 11.47 -4.52 -7.39
N VAL A 65 10.96 -4.26 -6.17
CA VAL A 65 9.56 -3.87 -5.97
C VAL A 65 9.50 -2.59 -5.13
N VAL A 66 8.75 -1.62 -5.63
CA VAL A 66 8.32 -0.45 -4.84
C VAL A 66 6.82 -0.34 -4.91
N ALA A 67 6.21 0.23 -3.88
CA ALA A 67 4.78 0.50 -3.89
C ALA A 67 4.45 1.75 -3.06
N ASP A 68 3.37 2.40 -3.46
CA ASP A 68 2.73 3.45 -2.67
C ASP A 68 1.24 3.19 -2.52
N THR A 69 0.63 3.73 -1.45
CA THR A 69 -0.79 3.54 -1.16
C THR A 69 -1.34 4.79 -0.51
N LEU A 70 -2.40 5.31 -1.08
CA LEU A 70 -3.10 6.48 -0.59
C LEU A 70 -4.59 6.16 -0.37
N VAL A 71 -5.16 6.69 0.70
CA VAL A 71 -6.60 6.65 0.97
C VAL A 71 -7.20 7.95 0.47
N GLU A 72 -8.17 7.86 -0.44
CA GLU A 72 -8.89 9.01 -0.98
C GLU A 72 -9.87 9.54 0.08
N ASP A 73 -9.88 10.86 0.25
CA ASP A 73 -10.88 11.52 1.08
C ASP A 73 -12.28 11.35 0.45
N PRO A 74 -13.29 10.86 1.20
CA PRO A 74 -14.61 10.65 0.63
C PRO A 74 -15.33 11.94 0.17
N ASP A 75 -14.82 13.12 0.53
CA ASP A 75 -15.38 14.42 0.13
C ASP A 75 -14.56 15.12 -0.97
N ASP A 76 -13.33 14.64 -1.25
CA ASP A 76 -12.43 15.31 -2.19
C ASP A 76 -11.50 14.28 -2.87
N GLU A 77 -11.74 13.98 -4.13
CA GLU A 77 -10.96 13.02 -4.94
C GLU A 77 -9.51 13.44 -5.22
N GLN A 78 -9.11 14.63 -4.80
CA GLN A 78 -7.75 15.16 -4.92
C GLN A 78 -7.05 15.27 -3.55
N GLU A 79 -7.73 14.95 -2.46
CA GLU A 79 -7.19 14.97 -1.11
C GLU A 79 -6.90 13.54 -0.63
N ALA A 80 -5.67 13.30 -0.21
CA ALA A 80 -5.27 12.03 0.37
C ALA A 80 -5.33 12.08 1.90
N LEU A 81 -5.98 11.10 2.51
CA LEU A 81 -5.85 10.82 3.93
C LEU A 81 -4.55 10.04 4.13
N GLY A 82 -3.47 10.77 4.39
CA GLY A 82 -2.14 10.21 4.61
C GLY A 82 -2.02 9.42 5.92
N LYS A 83 -0.79 9.25 6.38
CA LYS A 83 -0.53 8.64 7.70
C LYS A 83 -0.74 9.69 8.78
N PRO A 84 -1.56 9.43 9.80
CA PRO A 84 -1.73 10.36 10.90
C PRO A 84 -0.43 10.50 11.71
N ASP A 85 -0.12 11.71 12.12
CA ASP A 85 1.06 12.07 12.91
C ASP A 85 0.79 12.10 14.43
N SER A 86 -0.49 12.09 14.80
CA SER A 86 -0.95 12.13 16.19
C SER A 86 -2.25 11.34 16.38
N LYS A 87 -2.62 11.08 17.64
CA LYS A 87 -3.91 10.46 17.99
C LYS A 87 -5.10 11.32 17.53
N GLU A 88 -5.01 12.61 17.71
CA GLU A 88 -6.03 13.59 17.32
C GLU A 88 -6.25 13.58 15.81
N HIS A 89 -5.15 13.48 15.05
CA HIS A 89 -5.21 13.37 13.61
C HIS A 89 -5.83 12.03 13.18
N ALA A 90 -5.46 10.92 13.84
CA ALA A 90 -6.08 9.62 13.59
C ALA A 90 -7.59 9.62 13.91
N VAL A 91 -8.03 10.24 15.03
CA VAL A 91 -9.46 10.44 15.38
C VAL A 91 -10.17 11.19 14.26
N SER A 92 -9.60 12.30 13.78
CA SER A 92 -10.19 13.10 12.70
C SER A 92 -10.37 12.29 11.42
N MET A 93 -9.37 11.49 11.04
CA MET A 93 -9.46 10.63 9.86
C MET A 93 -10.52 9.55 10.01
N LEU A 94 -10.56 8.84 11.16
CA LEU A 94 -11.54 7.78 11.40
C LEU A 94 -12.97 8.32 11.45
N LEU A 95 -13.20 9.50 12.04
CA LEU A 95 -14.49 10.17 12.01
C LEU A 95 -14.93 10.55 10.59
N ARG A 96 -13.99 10.92 9.75
CA ARG A 96 -14.26 11.25 8.35
C ARG A 96 -14.62 10.04 7.50
N LEU A 97 -14.10 8.86 7.85
CA LEU A 97 -14.37 7.61 7.16
C LEU A 97 -15.58 6.84 7.72
N ARG A 98 -15.96 7.08 8.99
CA ARG A 98 -17.04 6.37 9.70
C ARG A 98 -18.37 6.47 8.96
N GLY A 99 -19.03 5.34 8.73
CA GLY A 99 -20.32 5.24 8.03
C GLY A 99 -20.24 5.51 6.53
N ARG A 100 -19.04 5.45 5.92
CA ARG A 100 -18.84 5.90 4.54
C ARG A 100 -18.02 4.92 3.71
N ARG A 101 -18.19 5.03 2.40
CA ARG A 101 -17.31 4.40 1.40
C ARG A 101 -16.22 5.36 0.98
N HIS A 102 -15.05 4.81 0.76
CA HIS A 102 -13.91 5.55 0.22
C HIS A 102 -13.08 4.65 -0.68
N ARG A 103 -12.19 5.23 -1.50
CA ARG A 103 -11.24 4.49 -2.33
C ARG A 103 -9.88 4.41 -1.65
N VAL A 104 -9.26 3.26 -1.79
CA VAL A 104 -7.85 3.05 -1.49
C VAL A 104 -7.14 2.80 -2.80
N TRP A 105 -6.17 3.62 -3.13
CA TRP A 105 -5.37 3.54 -4.34
C TRP A 105 -4.00 2.97 -4.03
N SER A 106 -3.56 1.99 -4.80
CA SER A 106 -2.20 1.49 -4.75
C SER A 106 -1.54 1.55 -6.12
N ALA A 107 -0.30 2.02 -6.15
CA ALA A 107 0.58 1.90 -7.30
C ALA A 107 1.73 0.98 -6.91
N THR A 108 2.02 0.01 -7.76
CA THR A 108 3.18 -0.88 -7.60
C THR A 108 4.03 -0.83 -8.85
N MET A 109 5.33 -0.71 -8.66
CA MET A 109 6.29 -0.83 -9.74
C MET A 109 7.18 -2.04 -9.48
N VAL A 110 7.31 -2.89 -10.49
CA VAL A 110 8.13 -4.09 -10.49
C VAL A 110 9.20 -3.94 -11.57
N TYR A 111 10.47 -4.01 -11.19
CA TYR A 111 11.59 -4.10 -12.11
C TYR A 111 11.98 -5.56 -12.28
N ALA A 112 11.93 -6.02 -13.50
CA ALA A 112 12.40 -7.34 -13.91
C ALA A 112 12.74 -7.32 -15.40
N LEU A 113 13.66 -8.19 -15.84
CA LEU A 113 14.03 -8.29 -17.26
C LEU A 113 14.38 -6.90 -17.86
N GLU A 114 15.20 -6.14 -17.12
CA GLU A 114 15.74 -4.82 -17.48
C GLU A 114 14.70 -3.70 -17.69
N LYS A 115 13.48 -3.83 -17.15
CA LYS A 115 12.45 -2.80 -17.27
C LYS A 115 11.56 -2.69 -16.03
N TRP A 116 11.14 -1.45 -15.75
CA TRP A 116 10.07 -1.18 -14.79
C TRP A 116 8.69 -1.41 -15.42
N GLN A 117 7.79 -2.03 -14.67
CA GLN A 117 6.38 -2.19 -15.00
C GLN A 117 5.56 -1.55 -13.89
N LEU A 118 4.71 -0.60 -14.25
CA LEU A 118 3.80 0.10 -13.34
C LEU A 118 2.41 -0.50 -13.45
N SER A 119 1.78 -0.73 -12.32
CA SER A 119 0.34 -0.96 -12.20
C SER A 119 -0.27 -0.03 -11.17
N VAL A 120 -1.49 0.45 -11.43
CA VAL A 120 -2.26 1.30 -10.53
C VAL A 120 -3.66 0.72 -10.43
N GLU A 121 -4.11 0.48 -9.22
CA GLU A 121 -5.45 -0.05 -8.95
C GLU A 121 -6.09 0.66 -7.76
N ASN A 122 -7.40 0.59 -7.67
CA ASN A 122 -8.13 1.00 -6.49
C ASN A 122 -9.05 -0.10 -5.98
N ALA A 123 -9.40 0.01 -4.71
CA ALA A 123 -10.41 -0.80 -4.06
C ALA A 123 -11.37 0.13 -3.30
N ILE A 124 -12.64 -0.25 -3.23
CA ILE A 124 -13.66 0.47 -2.46
C ILE A 124 -13.86 -0.24 -1.14
N VAL A 125 -13.65 0.49 -0.05
CA VAL A 125 -13.87 0.02 1.32
C VAL A 125 -15.01 0.80 1.93
N GLU A 126 -15.93 0.10 2.59
CA GLU A 126 -16.98 0.67 3.41
C GLU A 126 -16.63 0.52 4.88
N ILE A 127 -16.63 1.63 5.60
CA ILE A 127 -16.48 1.65 7.06
C ILE A 127 -17.87 1.74 7.67
N GLU A 128 -18.20 0.87 8.63
CA GLU A 128 -19.44 0.89 9.37
C GLU A 128 -19.57 2.17 10.20
N ASP A 129 -20.81 2.55 10.53
CA ASP A 129 -21.11 3.64 11.48
C ASP A 129 -20.94 3.13 12.92
N PHE A 130 -19.68 2.89 13.31
CA PHE A 130 -19.32 2.40 14.63
C PHE A 130 -19.48 3.48 15.72
N SER A 131 -19.67 3.06 16.98
CA SER A 131 -19.86 3.96 18.12
C SER A 131 -18.58 4.70 18.54
N ASP A 132 -18.72 5.73 19.37
CA ASP A 132 -17.57 6.46 19.94
C ASP A 132 -16.73 5.56 20.86
N ASP A 133 -17.32 4.57 21.53
CA ASP A 133 -16.57 3.60 22.33
C ASP A 133 -15.65 2.75 21.44
N VAL A 134 -16.11 2.33 20.27
CA VAL A 134 -15.30 1.63 19.26
C VAL A 134 -14.18 2.54 18.71
N LEU A 135 -14.47 3.82 18.49
CA LEU A 135 -13.44 4.79 18.08
C LEU A 135 -12.32 4.86 19.11
N ILE A 136 -12.68 4.93 20.40
CA ILE A 136 -11.69 4.96 21.49
C ILE A 136 -10.83 3.69 21.46
N GLU A 137 -11.46 2.50 21.36
CA GLU A 137 -10.72 1.23 21.28
C GLU A 137 -9.76 1.18 20.08
N LEU A 138 -10.19 1.63 18.90
CA LEU A 138 -9.35 1.70 17.70
C LEU A 138 -8.15 2.62 17.89
N ILE A 139 -8.33 3.77 18.50
CA ILE A 139 -7.26 4.73 18.77
C ILE A 139 -6.28 4.19 19.82
N GLU A 140 -6.79 3.63 20.93
CA GLU A 140 -5.97 3.08 22.01
C GLU A 140 -5.17 1.85 21.58
N SER A 141 -5.68 1.06 20.64
CA SER A 141 -4.96 -0.09 20.08
C SER A 141 -3.64 0.29 19.39
N GLY A 142 -3.50 1.55 18.95
CA GLY A 142 -2.35 2.01 18.17
C GLY A 142 -2.28 1.43 16.76
N SER A 143 -3.29 0.67 16.29
CA SER A 143 -3.29 0.03 14.97
C SER A 143 -3.26 1.03 13.80
N TRP A 144 -3.58 2.29 14.05
CA TRP A 144 -3.54 3.40 13.10
C TRP A 144 -2.12 3.88 12.76
N VAL A 145 -1.13 3.59 13.62
CA VAL A 145 0.25 4.11 13.46
C VAL A 145 0.85 3.66 12.16
N GLY A 146 1.28 4.63 11.34
CA GLY A 146 1.92 4.39 10.05
C GLY A 146 0.99 3.87 8.94
N LYS A 147 -0.33 3.94 9.13
CA LYS A 147 -1.33 3.51 8.15
C LYS A 147 -1.99 4.72 7.48
N ALA A 148 -2.08 4.71 6.14
CA ALA A 148 -2.86 5.69 5.41
C ALA A 148 -4.34 5.62 5.83
N GLY A 149 -5.00 6.77 5.97
CA GLY A 149 -6.37 6.86 6.48
C GLY A 149 -6.53 6.50 7.96
N GLY A 150 -5.43 6.22 8.68
CA GLY A 150 -5.46 5.90 10.11
C GLY A 150 -6.03 4.53 10.44
N TYR A 151 -6.08 3.57 9.50
CA TYR A 151 -6.63 2.24 9.78
C TYR A 151 -5.88 1.11 9.08
N ASP A 152 -6.09 -0.11 9.57
CA ASP A 152 -5.57 -1.36 8.98
C ASP A 152 -6.71 -2.36 8.79
N LEU A 153 -7.02 -2.70 7.52
CA LEU A 153 -8.06 -3.67 7.18
C LEU A 153 -7.76 -5.07 7.75
N ALA A 154 -6.48 -5.44 7.79
CA ALA A 154 -6.03 -6.71 8.37
C ALA A 154 -5.93 -6.66 9.92
N GLY A 155 -6.15 -5.49 10.52
CA GLY A 155 -6.11 -5.26 11.97
C GLY A 155 -7.48 -5.16 12.62
N MET A 156 -7.56 -4.41 13.72
CA MET A 156 -8.81 -4.24 14.49
C MET A 156 -9.94 -3.61 13.67
N MET A 157 -9.61 -2.72 12.71
CA MET A 157 -10.59 -2.10 11.83
C MET A 157 -11.28 -3.12 10.92
N GLY A 158 -10.68 -4.26 10.61
CA GLY A 158 -11.30 -5.30 9.77
C GLY A 158 -12.63 -5.83 10.29
N LYS A 159 -12.98 -5.59 11.57
CA LYS A 159 -14.30 -5.91 12.15
C LYS A 159 -15.38 -4.90 11.71
N TYR A 160 -14.97 -3.71 11.31
CA TYR A 160 -15.83 -2.56 11.01
C TYR A 160 -15.65 -2.06 9.59
N ALA A 161 -14.85 -2.77 8.76
CA ALA A 161 -14.54 -2.41 7.39
C ALA A 161 -14.84 -3.57 6.46
N THR A 162 -15.53 -3.29 5.37
CA THR A 162 -15.89 -4.29 4.34
C THR A 162 -15.31 -3.86 3.00
N LEU A 163 -14.58 -4.77 2.34
CA LEU A 163 -14.17 -4.60 0.96
C LEU A 163 -15.39 -4.77 0.05
N ILE A 164 -15.78 -3.71 -0.65
CA ILE A 164 -16.94 -3.68 -1.53
C ILE A 164 -16.57 -4.02 -2.97
N GLU A 165 -15.41 -3.51 -3.43
CA GLU A 165 -14.93 -3.69 -4.80
C GLU A 165 -13.41 -3.66 -4.83
N GLY A 166 -12.82 -4.35 -5.82
CA GLY A 166 -11.36 -4.44 -5.99
C GLY A 166 -10.74 -5.59 -5.22
N ALA A 167 -9.43 -5.58 -5.08
CA ALA A 167 -8.66 -6.63 -4.42
C ALA A 167 -8.21 -6.21 -3.01
N GLU A 168 -8.20 -7.15 -2.09
CA GLU A 168 -7.68 -6.92 -0.73
C GLU A 168 -6.19 -6.54 -0.77
N SER A 169 -5.42 -7.14 -1.67
CA SER A 169 -4.02 -6.80 -1.91
C SER A 169 -3.82 -5.30 -2.17
N THR A 170 -4.77 -4.66 -2.88
CA THR A 170 -4.75 -3.23 -3.18
C THR A 170 -4.90 -2.40 -1.90
N VAL A 171 -5.79 -2.77 -0.99
CA VAL A 171 -5.94 -2.11 0.32
C VAL A 171 -4.71 -2.34 1.20
N LEU A 172 -4.12 -3.51 1.10
CA LEU A 172 -2.94 -3.90 1.88
C LEU A 172 -1.62 -3.33 1.34
N GLY A 173 -1.63 -2.78 0.13
CA GLY A 173 -0.51 -2.00 -0.37
C GLY A 173 0.21 -2.52 -1.61
N PHE A 174 -0.39 -3.48 -2.34
CA PHE A 174 0.08 -3.95 -3.64
C PHE A 174 -1.09 -4.09 -4.62
N THR A 175 -0.89 -3.70 -5.86
CA THR A 175 -1.87 -4.00 -6.91
C THR A 175 -1.96 -5.52 -7.14
N GLN A 176 -3.15 -6.03 -7.44
CA GLN A 176 -3.32 -7.45 -7.76
C GLN A 176 -2.53 -7.82 -9.02
N ILE A 177 -2.54 -6.92 -10.02
CA ILE A 177 -1.74 -7.08 -11.25
C ILE A 177 -0.26 -7.32 -10.93
N SER A 178 0.31 -6.59 -9.95
CA SER A 178 1.72 -6.79 -9.58
C SER A 178 1.96 -8.10 -8.84
N MET A 179 1.02 -8.55 -8.02
CA MET A 179 1.12 -9.84 -7.33
C MET A 179 1.08 -11.00 -8.33
N ASP A 180 0.20 -10.92 -9.33
CA ASP A 180 0.10 -11.91 -10.41
C ASP A 180 1.39 -11.91 -11.25
N LEU A 181 1.92 -10.74 -11.61
CA LEU A 181 3.19 -10.60 -12.32
C LEU A 181 4.35 -11.23 -11.53
N LEU A 182 4.43 -11.01 -10.23
CA LEU A 182 5.47 -11.60 -9.38
C LEU A 182 5.38 -13.12 -9.31
N ALA A 183 4.16 -13.69 -9.31
CA ALA A 183 3.94 -15.13 -9.36
C ALA A 183 4.37 -15.73 -10.70
N ASP A 184 4.08 -15.06 -11.81
CA ASP A 184 4.50 -15.45 -13.15
C ASP A 184 6.04 -15.43 -13.28
N LEU A 185 6.68 -14.35 -12.79
CA LEU A 185 8.14 -14.24 -12.75
C LEU A 185 8.77 -15.35 -11.89
N GLN A 186 8.19 -15.66 -10.72
CA GLN A 186 8.67 -16.76 -9.87
C GLN A 186 8.66 -18.09 -10.64
N SER A 187 7.62 -18.35 -11.41
CA SER A 187 7.47 -19.56 -12.24
C SER A 187 8.53 -19.59 -13.34
N LEU A 188 8.73 -18.46 -14.04
CA LEU A 188 9.74 -18.32 -15.09
C LEU A 188 11.16 -18.59 -14.58
N PHE A 189 11.55 -17.93 -13.46
CA PHE A 189 12.88 -18.10 -12.86
C PHE A 189 13.12 -19.51 -12.29
N SER A 190 12.05 -20.21 -11.89
CA SER A 190 12.13 -21.60 -11.44
C SER A 190 12.43 -22.55 -12.59
N MET A 191 11.83 -22.32 -13.77
CA MET A 191 12.03 -23.13 -14.98
C MET A 191 13.41 -22.93 -15.59
N SER A 192 13.96 -21.72 -15.52
CA SER A 192 15.28 -21.38 -16.11
C SER A 192 16.49 -21.92 -15.30
N ARG A 193 16.26 -22.39 -14.07
CA ARG A 193 17.29 -22.96 -13.18
C ARG A 193 17.24 -24.48 -13.08
N SER A 194 16.30 -25.12 -13.76
CA SER A 194 16.17 -26.58 -13.89
C SER A 194 16.85 -27.08 -15.15
#